data_2d6898a81e0895848530c15dad969025
#
_entry.id   2d6898a81e0895848530c15dad969025
#
_cell.length_a   1.000
_cell.length_b   1.000
_cell.length_c   1.000
_cell.angle_alpha   90.00
_cell.angle_beta   90.00
_cell.angle_gamma   90.00
#
_symmetry.space_group_name_H-M   'P 1'
#
loop_
_entity.id
_entity.type
_entity.pdbx_description
1 polymer ?
#
loop_
_entity_poly.entity_id
_entity_poly.type
_entity_poly.pdbx_seq_one_letter_code
_entity_poly.pdbx_strand_id
1 'polypeptide(L)'
;MDTVNPQSLVTLFEKTHQVLRCYNNKSQWPNIYPLLSQLAERYYQVYEHTPHAMQAQLTLYVKSYGYTTNLVVNQCVLITAFCKSLGYDSKVTQQLIFVCLTNYLCVQTQSNKLALRQPLNLQEKKQWQCRHQLAIKLLQSSQVPTDNISAVLARLNKYKQALLSTPQIMIYDGATILVALANIIAMNITYREHNDHISVYKAVADIYLRTPNQFAQYALKSIIAHIGPFVPGSVVKHGEQDLVYIGEDKTQKHLVISIDTEQKIRWHSIKAQLDANAKQRPIIDKRVLFSVWFSEHLVKNEEVNEQQQALLILISQVKVQHEYSYTALIKLLQNQTQTIENLCQSVKPYNKENLPGKDLRHSLCMVGLDNAPAIIQHVLFEQLVTSHKHPLQRHIHCRLRGIINILALFFRHNNEQQFEQLALPVYAYISYLIEHASTDLSRKTLHSKEPNNDKSPLLSWLFGVRQLDPDSLSQYLLTVLSDNPWTQALLDAEQHKKKSLSDSAKLWVAVKLISTQVYQPKYVLSPWQKQILDSVLKELGWPSTANFYSQLTSLGLSNSV
;
A
#
# COMPACT_ATOMS: atom_id res chain seq x y z
N MET A 1 -19.71 -16.13 3.12
CA MET A 1 -19.11 -15.39 1.97
C MET A 1 -19.80 -15.88 0.72
N ASP A 2 -20.42 -14.99 -0.06
CA ASP A 2 -21.04 -15.39 -1.33
C ASP A 2 -19.97 -15.88 -2.29
N THR A 3 -20.17 -17.05 -2.86
CA THR A 3 -19.24 -17.63 -3.84
C THR A 3 -19.09 -16.71 -5.03
N VAL A 4 -17.84 -16.43 -5.43
CA VAL A 4 -17.55 -15.64 -6.63
C VAL A 4 -17.88 -16.48 -7.87
N ASN A 5 -18.78 -15.97 -8.71
CA ASN A 5 -19.30 -16.64 -9.90
C ASN A 5 -19.54 -15.63 -11.04
N PRO A 6 -19.90 -16.05 -12.26
CA PRO A 6 -20.16 -15.13 -13.37
C PRO A 6 -21.15 -14.01 -13.07
N GLN A 7 -22.18 -14.28 -12.24
CA GLN A 7 -23.16 -13.28 -11.80
C GLN A 7 -22.51 -12.15 -10.98
N SER A 8 -21.37 -12.41 -10.34
CA SER A 8 -20.63 -11.39 -9.60
C SER A 8 -20.19 -10.23 -10.50
N LEU A 9 -19.76 -10.50 -11.74
CA LEU A 9 -19.42 -9.45 -12.70
C LEU A 9 -20.65 -8.61 -13.09
N VAL A 10 -21.77 -9.24 -13.35
CA VAL A 10 -23.04 -8.55 -13.63
C VAL A 10 -23.39 -7.63 -12.46
N THR A 11 -23.34 -8.16 -11.24
CA THR A 11 -23.63 -7.41 -10.01
C THR A 11 -22.68 -6.22 -9.82
N LEU A 12 -21.39 -6.35 -10.16
CA LEU A 12 -20.45 -5.23 -10.10
C LEU A 12 -20.88 -4.07 -11.02
N PHE A 13 -21.27 -4.36 -12.27
CA PHE A 13 -21.79 -3.34 -13.19
C PHE A 13 -23.07 -2.69 -12.66
N GLU A 14 -24.04 -3.51 -12.22
CA GLU A 14 -25.32 -3.03 -11.69
C GLU A 14 -25.14 -2.14 -10.48
N LYS A 15 -24.37 -2.60 -9.49
CA LYS A 15 -24.09 -1.84 -8.26
C LYS A 15 -23.30 -0.56 -8.54
N THR A 16 -22.30 -0.61 -9.42
CA THR A 16 -21.55 0.58 -9.84
C THR A 16 -22.50 1.60 -10.49
N HIS A 17 -23.38 1.15 -11.39
CA HIS A 17 -24.37 2.02 -12.03
C HIS A 17 -25.35 2.63 -11.01
N GLN A 18 -25.85 1.82 -10.07
CA GLN A 18 -26.75 2.28 -8.99
C GLN A 18 -26.08 3.34 -8.11
N VAL A 19 -24.85 3.08 -7.63
CA VAL A 19 -24.11 3.99 -6.77
C VAL A 19 -23.85 5.34 -7.46
N LEU A 20 -23.49 5.34 -8.75
CA LEU A 20 -23.28 6.58 -9.51
C LEU A 20 -24.55 7.44 -9.61
N ARG A 21 -25.74 6.85 -9.45
CA ARG A 21 -27.03 7.57 -9.47
C ARG A 21 -27.48 8.06 -8.09
N CYS A 22 -26.87 7.56 -7.00
CA CYS A 22 -27.24 7.93 -5.62
C CYS A 22 -27.10 9.43 -5.34
N TYR A 23 -26.20 10.15 -6.03
CA TYR A 23 -26.03 11.59 -5.89
C TYR A 23 -27.35 12.36 -6.14
N ASN A 24 -28.17 11.90 -7.06
CA ASN A 24 -29.43 12.54 -7.44
C ASN A 24 -30.56 12.31 -6.41
N ASN A 25 -30.35 11.44 -5.42
CA ASN A 25 -31.32 11.15 -4.37
C ASN A 25 -30.75 11.45 -2.98
N LYS A 26 -31.12 12.60 -2.42
CA LYS A 26 -30.59 13.06 -1.12
C LYS A 26 -30.89 12.11 0.04
N SER A 27 -31.97 11.32 0.00
CA SER A 27 -32.29 10.36 1.05
C SER A 27 -31.28 9.22 1.16
N GLN A 28 -30.51 8.95 0.11
CA GLN A 28 -29.48 7.91 0.06
C GLN A 28 -28.09 8.38 0.51
N TRP A 29 -27.88 9.69 0.68
CA TRP A 29 -26.57 10.25 1.02
C TRP A 29 -25.95 9.70 2.30
N PRO A 30 -26.68 9.51 3.41
CA PRO A 30 -26.11 8.90 4.63
C PRO A 30 -25.56 7.49 4.41
N ASN A 31 -26.14 6.74 3.46
CA ASN A 31 -25.78 5.36 3.18
C ASN A 31 -24.71 5.23 2.09
N ILE A 32 -24.22 6.34 1.52
CA ILE A 32 -23.30 6.29 0.37
C ILE A 32 -21.94 5.66 0.74
N TYR A 33 -21.43 5.94 1.95
CA TYR A 33 -20.15 5.40 2.40
C TYR A 33 -20.18 3.88 2.54
N PRO A 34 -21.11 3.26 3.28
CA PRO A 34 -21.19 1.80 3.38
C PRO A 34 -21.42 1.14 2.01
N LEU A 35 -22.22 1.73 1.12
CA LEU A 35 -22.43 1.19 -0.23
C LEU A 35 -21.13 1.18 -1.06
N LEU A 36 -20.37 2.29 -1.03
CA LEU A 36 -19.07 2.37 -1.71
C LEU A 36 -18.04 1.42 -1.12
N SER A 37 -18.01 1.29 0.21
CA SER A 37 -17.10 0.39 0.92
C SER A 37 -17.36 -1.07 0.57
N GLN A 38 -18.62 -1.53 0.64
CA GLN A 38 -19.01 -2.88 0.25
C GLN A 38 -18.70 -3.16 -1.23
N LEU A 39 -18.93 -2.18 -2.10
CA LEU A 39 -18.63 -2.33 -3.52
C LEU A 39 -17.13 -2.42 -3.78
N ALA A 40 -16.32 -1.61 -3.10
CA ALA A 40 -14.86 -1.67 -3.19
C ALA A 40 -14.31 -3.03 -2.71
N GLU A 41 -14.83 -3.53 -1.60
CA GLU A 41 -14.50 -4.87 -1.12
C GLU A 41 -14.87 -5.96 -2.14
N ARG A 42 -16.05 -5.86 -2.78
CA ARG A 42 -16.49 -6.83 -3.78
C ARG A 42 -15.60 -6.82 -5.02
N TYR A 43 -15.17 -5.63 -5.51
CA TYR A 43 -14.20 -5.53 -6.60
C TYR A 43 -12.89 -6.24 -6.25
N TYR A 44 -12.39 -6.02 -5.05
CA TYR A 44 -11.18 -6.68 -4.56
C TYR A 44 -11.36 -8.20 -4.51
N GLN A 45 -12.43 -8.72 -3.89
CA GLN A 45 -12.72 -10.15 -3.78
C GLN A 45 -12.82 -10.85 -5.13
N VAL A 46 -13.53 -10.24 -6.10
CA VAL A 46 -13.65 -10.83 -7.45
C VAL A 46 -12.30 -10.84 -8.15
N TYR A 47 -11.48 -9.80 -8.00
CA TYR A 47 -10.13 -9.76 -8.57
C TYR A 47 -9.22 -10.84 -7.97
N GLU A 48 -9.28 -11.07 -6.66
CA GLU A 48 -8.51 -12.12 -5.99
C GLU A 48 -8.84 -13.53 -6.51
N HIS A 49 -10.12 -13.81 -6.68
CA HIS A 49 -10.56 -15.12 -7.13
C HIS A 49 -10.34 -15.36 -8.62
N THR A 50 -10.54 -14.32 -9.44
CA THR A 50 -10.51 -14.42 -10.90
C THR A 50 -9.91 -13.17 -11.53
N PRO A 51 -8.58 -12.96 -11.43
CA PRO A 51 -7.92 -11.77 -11.99
C PRO A 51 -8.17 -11.64 -13.50
N HIS A 52 -8.13 -12.73 -14.25
CA HIS A 52 -8.40 -12.73 -15.69
C HIS A 52 -9.81 -12.24 -16.02
N ALA A 53 -10.84 -12.65 -15.24
CA ALA A 53 -12.21 -12.18 -15.43
C ALA A 53 -12.33 -10.67 -15.23
N MET A 54 -11.62 -10.13 -14.23
CA MET A 54 -11.61 -8.69 -13.97
C MET A 54 -10.80 -7.93 -15.02
N GLN A 55 -9.63 -8.38 -15.39
CA GLN A 55 -8.79 -7.77 -16.43
C GLN A 55 -9.51 -7.76 -17.80
N ALA A 56 -10.30 -8.79 -18.08
CA ALA A 56 -11.10 -8.87 -19.30
C ALA A 56 -12.11 -7.71 -19.45
N GLN A 57 -12.52 -7.07 -18.35
CA GLN A 57 -13.41 -5.91 -18.41
C GLN A 57 -12.76 -4.73 -19.14
N LEU A 58 -11.41 -4.65 -19.18
CA LEU A 58 -10.69 -3.61 -19.92
C LEU A 58 -10.86 -3.71 -21.45
N THR A 59 -11.31 -4.86 -21.95
CA THR A 59 -11.55 -5.15 -23.38
C THR A 59 -13.04 -5.24 -23.73
N LEU A 60 -13.92 -5.09 -22.73
CA LEU A 60 -15.37 -5.19 -22.89
C LEU A 60 -16.03 -3.82 -22.74
N TYR A 61 -17.19 -3.67 -23.37
CA TYR A 61 -18.07 -2.51 -23.19
C TYR A 61 -19.52 -2.95 -23.09
N VAL A 62 -20.17 -2.64 -21.96
CA VAL A 62 -21.58 -2.96 -21.73
C VAL A 62 -22.42 -1.72 -22.00
N LYS A 63 -23.06 -1.70 -23.18
CA LYS A 63 -23.79 -0.53 -23.72
C LYS A 63 -24.93 -0.07 -22.82
N SER A 64 -25.65 -1.01 -22.18
CA SER A 64 -26.81 -0.73 -21.32
C SER A 64 -26.49 0.14 -20.10
N TYR A 65 -25.24 0.18 -19.63
CA TYR A 65 -24.83 0.98 -18.45
C TYR A 65 -24.22 2.34 -18.82
N GLY A 66 -24.00 2.60 -20.13
CA GLY A 66 -23.43 3.84 -20.61
C GLY A 66 -21.94 4.02 -20.32
N TYR A 67 -21.39 5.13 -20.84
CA TYR A 67 -19.95 5.40 -20.80
C TYR A 67 -19.38 5.49 -19.38
N THR A 68 -20.01 6.28 -18.50
CA THR A 68 -19.45 6.57 -17.18
C THR A 68 -19.33 5.32 -16.30
N THR A 69 -20.31 4.41 -16.36
CA THR A 69 -20.24 3.16 -15.60
C THR A 69 -19.08 2.28 -16.08
N ASN A 70 -18.95 2.10 -17.42
CA ASN A 70 -17.81 1.36 -17.99
C ASN A 70 -16.46 2.01 -17.65
N LEU A 71 -16.38 3.34 -17.68
CA LEU A 71 -15.18 4.08 -17.30
C LEU A 71 -14.78 3.81 -15.83
N VAL A 72 -15.76 3.85 -14.91
CA VAL A 72 -15.50 3.61 -13.48
C VAL A 72 -15.13 2.14 -13.23
N VAL A 73 -15.78 1.19 -13.92
CA VAL A 73 -15.39 -0.23 -13.86
C VAL A 73 -13.93 -0.40 -14.31
N ASN A 74 -13.55 0.19 -15.45
CA ASN A 74 -12.18 0.14 -15.95
C ASN A 74 -11.18 0.77 -14.94
N GLN A 75 -11.55 1.89 -14.30
CA GLN A 75 -10.72 2.47 -13.24
C GLN A 75 -10.52 1.54 -12.05
N CYS A 76 -11.60 0.90 -11.59
CA CYS A 76 -11.54 -0.03 -10.46
C CYS A 76 -10.68 -1.26 -10.79
N VAL A 77 -10.76 -1.79 -12.01
CA VAL A 77 -9.93 -2.90 -12.47
C VAL A 77 -8.45 -2.47 -12.53
N LEU A 78 -8.16 -1.33 -13.17
CA LEU A 78 -6.79 -0.83 -13.31
C LEU A 78 -6.14 -0.52 -11.96
N ILE A 79 -6.86 0.14 -11.05
CA ILE A 79 -6.29 0.45 -9.73
C ILE A 79 -6.01 -0.82 -8.94
N THR A 80 -6.88 -1.84 -9.03
CA THR A 80 -6.65 -3.14 -8.39
C THR A 80 -5.42 -3.82 -9.00
N ALA A 81 -5.29 -3.83 -10.34
CA ALA A 81 -4.11 -4.38 -11.03
C ALA A 81 -2.82 -3.66 -10.63
N PHE A 82 -2.83 -2.31 -10.53
CA PHE A 82 -1.69 -1.55 -10.02
C PHE A 82 -1.31 -1.95 -8.59
N CYS A 83 -2.28 -1.99 -7.69
CA CYS A 83 -2.04 -2.36 -6.30
C CYS A 83 -1.46 -3.77 -6.18
N LYS A 84 -2.01 -4.74 -6.93
CA LYS A 84 -1.52 -6.12 -6.96
C LYS A 84 -0.12 -6.21 -7.55
N SER A 85 0.14 -5.56 -8.67
CA SER A 85 1.48 -5.55 -9.30
C SER A 85 2.56 -4.92 -8.41
N LEU A 86 2.16 -4.03 -7.49
CA LEU A 86 3.03 -3.38 -6.52
C LEU A 86 3.04 -4.08 -5.16
N GLY A 87 2.21 -5.11 -4.96
CA GLY A 87 2.10 -5.89 -3.73
C GLY A 87 1.45 -5.14 -2.57
N TYR A 88 0.52 -4.21 -2.83
CA TYR A 88 -0.21 -3.51 -1.77
C TYR A 88 -1.22 -4.42 -1.09
N ASP A 89 -1.44 -4.19 0.20
CA ASP A 89 -2.39 -4.97 0.99
C ASP A 89 -3.87 -4.77 0.56
N SER A 90 -4.73 -5.62 1.09
CA SER A 90 -6.16 -5.62 0.76
C SER A 90 -6.85 -4.31 1.18
N LYS A 91 -6.53 -3.78 2.36
CA LYS A 91 -7.17 -2.57 2.91
C LYS A 91 -6.81 -1.34 2.08
N VAL A 92 -5.52 -1.16 1.76
CA VAL A 92 -5.06 -0.05 0.89
C VAL A 92 -5.67 -0.19 -0.50
N THR A 93 -5.72 -1.40 -1.07
CA THR A 93 -6.31 -1.65 -2.37
C THR A 93 -7.79 -1.28 -2.39
N GLN A 94 -8.57 -1.72 -1.40
CA GLN A 94 -10.00 -1.38 -1.27
C GLN A 94 -10.21 0.12 -1.11
N GLN A 95 -9.36 0.81 -0.35
CA GLN A 95 -9.42 2.26 -0.20
C GLN A 95 -9.20 2.99 -1.53
N LEU A 96 -8.26 2.54 -2.36
CA LEU A 96 -8.00 3.15 -3.68
C LEU A 96 -9.12 2.83 -4.69
N ILE A 97 -9.73 1.63 -4.64
CA ILE A 97 -10.94 1.31 -5.39
C ILE A 97 -12.08 2.25 -4.98
N PHE A 98 -12.28 2.48 -3.68
CA PHE A 98 -13.27 3.42 -3.15
C PHE A 98 -13.07 4.82 -3.76
N VAL A 99 -11.84 5.32 -3.83
CA VAL A 99 -11.54 6.63 -4.48
C VAL A 99 -11.96 6.61 -5.95
N CYS A 100 -11.68 5.54 -6.69
CA CYS A 100 -12.07 5.42 -8.10
C CYS A 100 -13.59 5.42 -8.28
N LEU A 101 -14.33 4.71 -7.43
CA LEU A 101 -15.80 4.70 -7.41
C LEU A 101 -16.38 6.10 -7.14
N THR A 102 -15.70 6.90 -6.33
CA THR A 102 -16.16 8.25 -5.94
C THR A 102 -15.87 9.31 -7.01
N ASN A 103 -14.89 9.11 -7.87
CA ASN A 103 -14.36 10.12 -8.80
C ASN A 103 -15.43 10.74 -9.72
N TYR A 104 -16.40 9.94 -10.20
CA TYR A 104 -17.48 10.39 -11.11
C TYR A 104 -18.86 10.35 -10.45
N LEU A 105 -18.95 10.16 -9.16
CA LEU A 105 -20.19 9.98 -8.40
C LEU A 105 -21.22 11.11 -8.62
N CYS A 106 -20.75 12.36 -8.71
CA CYS A 106 -21.62 13.54 -8.83
C CYS A 106 -21.84 14.01 -10.27
N VAL A 107 -21.24 13.34 -11.28
CA VAL A 107 -21.19 13.86 -12.67
C VAL A 107 -21.41 12.78 -13.73
N GLN A 108 -22.19 11.75 -13.44
CA GLN A 108 -22.47 10.67 -14.37
C GLN A 108 -23.09 11.18 -15.68
N THR A 109 -24.10 12.03 -15.59
CA THR A 109 -24.80 12.59 -16.75
C THR A 109 -23.87 13.43 -17.61
N GLN A 110 -23.06 14.31 -16.99
CA GLN A 110 -22.10 15.17 -17.70
C GLN A 110 -21.03 14.35 -18.41
N SER A 111 -20.53 13.31 -17.75
CA SER A 111 -19.54 12.41 -18.33
C SER A 111 -20.09 11.66 -19.55
N ASN A 112 -21.33 11.18 -19.49
CA ASN A 112 -22.00 10.53 -20.62
C ASN A 112 -22.21 11.51 -21.81
N LYS A 113 -22.65 12.75 -21.54
CA LYS A 113 -22.79 13.78 -22.57
C LYS A 113 -21.47 14.08 -23.27
N LEU A 114 -20.39 14.25 -22.49
CA LEU A 114 -19.06 14.51 -23.05
C LEU A 114 -18.55 13.34 -23.91
N ALA A 115 -18.85 12.11 -23.53
CA ALA A 115 -18.49 10.93 -24.32
C ALA A 115 -19.21 10.90 -25.70
N LEU A 116 -20.43 11.44 -25.74
CA LEU A 116 -21.23 11.61 -26.98
C LEU A 116 -20.92 12.92 -27.73
N ARG A 117 -19.89 13.67 -27.34
CA ARG A 117 -19.55 15.00 -27.88
C ARG A 117 -20.66 16.03 -27.73
N GLN A 118 -21.59 15.83 -26.79
CA GLN A 118 -22.66 16.78 -26.50
C GLN A 118 -22.15 17.93 -25.63
N PRO A 119 -22.50 19.18 -25.91
CA PRO A 119 -22.07 20.32 -25.10
C PRO A 119 -22.74 20.31 -23.72
N LEU A 120 -21.98 20.70 -22.70
CA LEU A 120 -22.52 20.95 -21.37
C LEU A 120 -23.05 22.39 -21.27
N ASN A 121 -24.19 22.59 -20.63
CA ASN A 121 -24.67 23.93 -20.25
C ASN A 121 -23.81 24.54 -19.13
N LEU A 122 -24.04 25.81 -18.77
CA LEU A 122 -23.23 26.53 -17.77
C LEU A 122 -23.24 25.86 -16.38
N GLN A 123 -24.41 25.38 -15.95
CA GLN A 123 -24.55 24.70 -14.66
C GLN A 123 -23.82 23.36 -14.66
N GLU A 124 -23.95 22.58 -15.73
CA GLU A 124 -23.26 21.30 -15.90
C GLU A 124 -21.73 21.49 -15.97
N LYS A 125 -21.24 22.54 -16.66
CA LYS A 125 -19.81 22.89 -16.69
C LYS A 125 -19.29 23.18 -15.27
N LYS A 126 -20.01 23.97 -14.50
CA LYS A 126 -19.67 24.29 -13.11
C LYS A 126 -19.63 23.02 -12.24
N GLN A 127 -20.64 22.16 -12.36
CA GLN A 127 -20.70 20.88 -11.64
C GLN A 127 -19.53 19.96 -12.02
N TRP A 128 -19.20 19.86 -13.32
CA TRP A 128 -18.04 19.10 -13.81
C TRP A 128 -16.72 19.60 -13.24
N GLN A 129 -16.52 20.93 -13.19
CA GLN A 129 -15.31 21.53 -12.63
C GLN A 129 -15.17 21.27 -11.12
N CYS A 130 -16.27 21.32 -10.38
CA CYS A 130 -16.31 21.15 -8.92
C CYS A 130 -16.56 19.70 -8.49
N ARG A 131 -16.55 18.70 -9.40
CA ARG A 131 -16.97 17.32 -9.11
C ARG A 131 -16.29 16.68 -7.89
N HIS A 132 -15.00 16.89 -7.71
CA HIS A 132 -14.28 16.32 -6.57
C HIS A 132 -14.66 16.99 -5.24
N GLN A 133 -14.88 18.30 -5.25
CA GLN A 133 -15.37 19.03 -4.08
C GLN A 133 -16.79 18.59 -3.70
N LEU A 134 -17.66 18.35 -4.68
CA LEU A 134 -19.01 17.83 -4.46
C LEU A 134 -18.96 16.41 -3.89
N ALA A 135 -18.10 15.56 -4.41
CA ALA A 135 -17.91 14.20 -3.91
C ALA A 135 -17.38 14.21 -2.46
N ILE A 136 -16.42 15.06 -2.14
CA ILE A 136 -15.89 15.23 -0.77
C ILE A 136 -16.99 15.68 0.19
N LYS A 137 -17.80 16.68 -0.19
CA LYS A 137 -18.95 17.13 0.62
C LYS A 137 -19.98 16.03 0.84
N LEU A 138 -20.23 15.23 -0.20
CA LEU A 138 -21.15 14.10 -0.09
C LEU A 138 -20.62 13.04 0.89
N LEU A 139 -19.34 12.70 0.82
CA LEU A 139 -18.73 11.77 1.78
C LEU A 139 -18.76 12.30 3.21
N GLN A 140 -18.52 13.59 3.41
CA GLN A 140 -18.60 14.22 4.74
C GLN A 140 -20.00 14.13 5.36
N SER A 141 -21.07 14.05 4.55
CA SER A 141 -22.43 13.88 5.06
C SER A 141 -22.69 12.51 5.73
N SER A 142 -21.82 11.52 5.49
CA SER A 142 -21.91 10.20 6.11
C SER A 142 -21.36 10.11 7.53
N GLN A 143 -20.76 11.21 8.04
CA GLN A 143 -20.14 11.31 9.38
C GLN A 143 -19.00 10.30 9.65
N VAL A 144 -18.47 9.65 8.61
CA VAL A 144 -17.35 8.73 8.70
C VAL A 144 -16.05 9.48 8.36
N PRO A 145 -14.91 9.21 9.03
CA PRO A 145 -13.63 9.80 8.67
C PRO A 145 -13.21 9.42 7.23
N THR A 146 -13.07 10.42 6.36
CA THR A 146 -12.74 10.22 4.93
C THR A 146 -11.51 11.01 4.50
N ASP A 147 -10.67 11.41 5.44
CA ASP A 147 -9.54 12.33 5.20
C ASP A 147 -8.60 11.84 4.10
N ASN A 148 -8.25 10.55 4.09
CA ASN A 148 -7.34 9.97 3.10
C ASN A 148 -7.97 9.97 1.70
N ILE A 149 -9.24 9.58 1.59
CA ILE A 149 -9.99 9.56 0.34
C ILE A 149 -10.15 10.99 -0.20
N SER A 150 -10.56 11.91 0.67
CA SER A 150 -10.75 13.33 0.35
C SER A 150 -9.45 13.99 -0.11
N ALA A 151 -8.33 13.65 0.50
CA ALA A 151 -7.02 14.16 0.13
C ALA A 151 -6.59 13.72 -1.28
N VAL A 152 -6.84 12.47 -1.67
CA VAL A 152 -6.56 11.96 -3.02
C VAL A 152 -7.45 12.66 -4.04
N LEU A 153 -8.76 12.73 -3.79
CA LEU A 153 -9.72 13.40 -4.68
C LEU A 153 -9.38 14.88 -4.91
N ALA A 154 -9.04 15.61 -3.84
CA ALA A 154 -8.70 17.03 -3.93
C ALA A 154 -7.48 17.31 -4.83
N ARG A 155 -6.54 16.38 -4.88
CA ARG A 155 -5.28 16.50 -5.65
C ARG A 155 -5.39 15.92 -7.06
N LEU A 156 -6.36 15.06 -7.34
CA LEU A 156 -6.42 14.22 -8.53
C LEU A 156 -6.29 15.01 -9.84
N ASN A 157 -7.00 16.13 -10.00
CA ASN A 157 -6.92 16.94 -11.22
C ASN A 157 -5.52 17.55 -11.42
N LYS A 158 -4.90 18.07 -10.36
CA LYS A 158 -3.55 18.63 -10.40
C LYS A 158 -2.54 17.55 -10.81
N TYR A 159 -2.66 16.35 -10.25
CA TYR A 159 -1.75 15.24 -10.55
C TYR A 159 -1.93 14.72 -11.98
N LYS A 160 -3.15 14.63 -12.48
CA LYS A 160 -3.41 14.24 -13.88
C LYS A 160 -2.72 15.18 -14.89
N GLN A 161 -2.79 16.48 -14.65
CA GLN A 161 -2.10 17.46 -15.49
C GLN A 161 -0.59 17.34 -15.37
N ALA A 162 -0.14 17.29 -14.15
CA ALA A 162 1.25 17.31 -13.82
C ALA A 162 2.02 16.04 -14.24
N LEU A 163 1.41 14.87 -14.23
CA LEU A 163 2.03 13.63 -14.72
C LEU A 163 2.42 13.69 -16.19
N LEU A 164 1.77 14.54 -16.98
CA LEU A 164 1.98 14.63 -18.43
C LEU A 164 2.69 15.90 -18.89
N SER A 165 2.92 16.89 -18.01
CA SER A 165 3.33 18.24 -18.46
C SER A 165 4.51 18.85 -17.72
N THR A 166 4.94 18.33 -16.57
CA THR A 166 5.99 19.03 -15.79
C THR A 166 7.04 18.08 -15.21
N PRO A 167 8.35 18.36 -15.44
CA PRO A 167 9.45 17.58 -14.87
C PRO A 167 9.57 17.67 -13.36
N GLN A 168 8.99 18.71 -12.74
CA GLN A 168 9.27 19.12 -11.36
C GLN A 168 8.34 18.54 -10.30
N ILE A 169 7.52 17.54 -10.61
CA ILE A 169 6.67 16.99 -9.56
C ILE A 169 7.44 15.98 -8.74
N MET A 170 8.18 16.51 -7.82
CA MET A 170 8.72 15.79 -6.66
C MET A 170 7.59 15.42 -5.68
N ILE A 171 6.49 14.84 -6.16
CA ILE A 171 5.38 14.51 -5.27
C ILE A 171 5.38 13.01 -5.08
N TYR A 172 5.73 12.60 -3.87
CA TYR A 172 5.71 11.23 -3.41
C TYR A 172 4.34 10.84 -2.84
N ASP A 173 3.28 11.18 -3.55
CA ASP A 173 1.94 10.71 -3.22
C ASP A 173 1.58 9.56 -4.17
N GLY A 174 2.13 8.39 -3.88
CA GLY A 174 1.93 7.19 -4.69
C GLY A 174 0.47 6.85 -4.88
N ALA A 175 -0.36 7.01 -3.86
CA ALA A 175 -1.81 6.76 -3.94
C ALA A 175 -2.48 7.66 -4.99
N THR A 176 -2.24 8.97 -4.94
CA THR A 176 -2.81 9.90 -5.93
C THR A 176 -2.25 9.66 -7.33
N ILE A 177 -0.96 9.31 -7.47
CA ILE A 177 -0.35 8.96 -8.76
C ILE A 177 -1.04 7.73 -9.37
N LEU A 178 -1.25 6.66 -8.61
CA LEU A 178 -1.89 5.44 -9.10
C LEU A 178 -3.33 5.68 -9.54
N VAL A 179 -4.11 6.42 -8.74
CA VAL A 179 -5.49 6.79 -9.11
C VAL A 179 -5.51 7.67 -10.36
N ALA A 180 -4.56 8.60 -10.50
CA ALA A 180 -4.44 9.44 -11.70
C ALA A 180 -4.09 8.61 -12.93
N LEU A 181 -3.13 7.68 -12.84
CA LEU A 181 -2.78 6.76 -13.93
C LEU A 181 -3.97 5.88 -14.32
N ALA A 182 -4.63 5.24 -13.36
CA ALA A 182 -5.82 4.43 -13.61
C ALA A 182 -6.92 5.25 -14.31
N ASN A 183 -7.13 6.51 -13.90
CA ASN A 183 -8.09 7.40 -14.53
C ASN A 183 -7.68 7.76 -15.97
N ILE A 184 -6.43 8.14 -16.23
CA ILE A 184 -5.97 8.51 -17.57
C ILE A 184 -6.06 7.31 -18.52
N ILE A 185 -5.59 6.13 -18.09
CA ILE A 185 -5.66 4.90 -18.90
C ILE A 185 -7.12 4.55 -19.19
N ALA A 186 -7.98 4.52 -18.16
CA ALA A 186 -9.40 4.19 -18.32
C ALA A 186 -10.11 5.15 -19.29
N MET A 187 -9.82 6.45 -19.22
CA MET A 187 -10.38 7.43 -20.17
C MET A 187 -9.97 7.18 -21.62
N ASN A 188 -8.77 6.65 -21.83
CA ASN A 188 -8.25 6.36 -23.17
C ASN A 188 -8.81 5.05 -23.74
N ILE A 189 -8.97 4.01 -22.92
CA ILE A 189 -9.39 2.68 -23.38
C ILE A 189 -10.92 2.50 -23.38
N THR A 190 -11.68 3.28 -22.59
CA THR A 190 -13.15 3.13 -22.56
C THR A 190 -13.75 3.56 -23.87
N TYR A 191 -14.50 2.64 -24.50
CA TYR A 191 -15.07 2.82 -25.83
C TYR A 191 -15.95 4.06 -25.96
N ARG A 192 -15.81 4.75 -27.09
CA ARG A 192 -16.67 5.88 -27.56
C ARG A 192 -16.95 5.69 -29.04
N GLU A 193 -18.21 5.86 -29.43
CA GLU A 193 -18.64 5.62 -30.81
C GLU A 193 -17.87 6.45 -31.86
N HIS A 194 -17.37 7.62 -31.48
CA HIS A 194 -16.76 8.58 -32.41
C HIS A 194 -15.23 8.67 -32.29
N ASN A 195 -14.61 7.79 -31.55
CA ASN A 195 -13.15 7.80 -31.34
C ASN A 195 -12.56 6.44 -31.72
N ASP A 196 -11.33 6.46 -32.21
CA ASP A 196 -10.57 5.23 -32.39
C ASP A 196 -10.34 4.57 -31.03
N HIS A 197 -10.50 3.26 -31.01
CA HIS A 197 -10.21 2.48 -29.81
C HIS A 197 -8.70 2.39 -29.57
N ILE A 198 -8.29 2.63 -28.34
CA ILE A 198 -6.91 2.54 -27.90
C ILE A 198 -6.77 1.33 -26.98
N SER A 199 -5.84 0.42 -27.30
CA SER A 199 -5.55 -0.72 -26.42
C SER A 199 -4.89 -0.29 -25.11
N VAL A 200 -4.99 -1.13 -24.07
CA VAL A 200 -4.35 -0.89 -22.78
C VAL A 200 -2.85 -0.65 -22.94
N TYR A 201 -2.16 -1.49 -23.74
CA TYR A 201 -0.71 -1.36 -23.97
C TYR A 201 -0.33 -0.06 -24.64
N LYS A 202 -1.09 0.37 -25.65
CA LYS A 202 -0.86 1.66 -26.32
C LYS A 202 -1.08 2.82 -25.36
N ALA A 203 -2.16 2.79 -24.56
CA ALA A 203 -2.43 3.82 -23.56
C ALA A 203 -1.34 3.91 -22.50
N VAL A 204 -0.84 2.76 -22.03
CA VAL A 204 0.27 2.70 -21.07
C VAL A 204 1.57 3.19 -21.69
N ALA A 205 1.91 2.78 -22.91
CA ALA A 205 3.12 3.22 -23.61
C ALA A 205 3.13 4.73 -23.83
N ASP A 206 2.01 5.31 -24.28
CA ASP A 206 1.87 6.75 -24.52
C ASP A 206 2.10 7.56 -23.22
N ILE A 207 1.62 7.07 -22.09
CA ILE A 207 1.83 7.72 -20.79
C ILE A 207 3.28 7.52 -20.33
N TYR A 208 3.83 6.31 -20.48
CA TYR A 208 5.19 5.98 -20.07
C TYR A 208 6.23 6.88 -20.75
N LEU A 209 6.07 7.11 -22.05
CA LEU A 209 6.98 7.97 -22.83
C LEU A 209 6.86 9.45 -22.45
N ARG A 210 5.71 9.90 -21.97
CA ARG A 210 5.45 11.32 -21.68
C ARG A 210 5.65 11.71 -20.23
N THR A 211 5.55 10.74 -19.28
CA THR A 211 5.69 11.08 -17.87
C THR A 211 7.16 11.11 -17.43
N PRO A 212 7.62 12.21 -16.81
CA PRO A 212 8.94 12.27 -16.21
C PRO A 212 8.99 11.66 -14.80
N ASN A 213 7.86 11.26 -14.25
CA ASN A 213 7.76 10.74 -12.88
C ASN A 213 8.23 9.28 -12.81
N GLN A 214 9.35 9.03 -12.12
CA GLN A 214 9.95 7.70 -11.99
C GLN A 214 9.03 6.67 -11.33
N PHE A 215 8.25 7.06 -10.32
CA PHE A 215 7.28 6.14 -9.68
C PHE A 215 6.17 5.76 -10.65
N ALA A 216 5.65 6.72 -11.43
CA ALA A 216 4.66 6.44 -12.45
C ALA A 216 5.21 5.48 -13.52
N GLN A 217 6.44 5.69 -14.00
CA GLN A 217 7.10 4.79 -14.95
C GLN A 217 7.28 3.38 -14.37
N TYR A 218 7.68 3.28 -13.10
CA TYR A 218 7.80 2.00 -12.41
C TYR A 218 6.46 1.27 -12.31
N ALA A 219 5.39 1.98 -11.88
CA ALA A 219 4.04 1.42 -11.79
C ALA A 219 3.51 0.95 -13.16
N LEU A 220 3.75 1.74 -14.23
CA LEU A 220 3.36 1.39 -15.59
C LEU A 220 4.09 0.13 -16.12
N LYS A 221 5.36 -0.06 -15.79
CA LYS A 221 6.09 -1.31 -16.10
C LYS A 221 5.52 -2.49 -15.32
N SER A 222 5.26 -2.29 -14.02
CA SER A 222 4.75 -3.34 -13.14
C SER A 222 3.37 -3.84 -13.57
N ILE A 223 2.45 -2.94 -13.97
CA ILE A 223 1.12 -3.37 -14.42
C ILE A 223 1.18 -4.15 -15.73
N ILE A 224 2.06 -3.80 -16.68
CA ILE A 224 2.23 -4.56 -17.91
C ILE A 224 2.75 -5.96 -17.64
N ALA A 225 3.75 -6.09 -16.76
CA ALA A 225 4.26 -7.39 -16.33
C ALA A 225 3.18 -8.24 -15.63
N HIS A 226 2.29 -7.60 -14.85
CA HIS A 226 1.20 -8.26 -14.15
C HIS A 226 0.05 -8.72 -15.07
N ILE A 227 -0.29 -7.94 -16.09
CA ILE A 227 -1.33 -8.32 -17.08
C ILE A 227 -0.81 -9.40 -18.03
N GLY A 228 0.49 -9.42 -18.31
CA GLY A 228 1.12 -10.37 -19.22
C GLY A 228 1.12 -9.92 -20.69
N PRO A 229 1.34 -10.85 -21.64
CA PRO A 229 1.53 -10.51 -23.05
C PRO A 229 0.25 -10.02 -23.75
N PHE A 230 -0.91 -10.48 -23.30
CA PHE A 230 -2.22 -10.09 -23.84
C PHE A 230 -3.21 -9.80 -22.72
N VAL A 231 -4.03 -8.78 -22.91
CA VAL A 231 -5.15 -8.53 -21.98
C VAL A 231 -6.20 -9.62 -22.18
N PRO A 232 -6.67 -10.32 -21.13
CA PRO A 232 -7.78 -11.25 -21.27
C PRO A 232 -8.99 -10.61 -21.98
N GLY A 233 -9.64 -11.34 -22.87
CA GLY A 233 -10.73 -10.83 -23.71
C GLY A 233 -10.29 -10.10 -24.97
N SER A 234 -8.99 -9.87 -25.19
CA SER A 234 -8.52 -9.27 -26.45
C SER A 234 -8.58 -10.26 -27.61
N VAL A 235 -8.83 -9.75 -28.80
CA VAL A 235 -8.79 -10.55 -30.03
C VAL A 235 -7.34 -10.69 -30.46
N VAL A 236 -6.89 -11.93 -30.64
CA VAL A 236 -5.57 -12.31 -31.11
C VAL A 236 -5.68 -13.11 -32.39
N LYS A 237 -4.61 -13.16 -33.18
CA LYS A 237 -4.54 -13.96 -34.40
C LYS A 237 -3.66 -15.17 -34.23
N HIS A 238 -4.14 -16.31 -34.76
CA HIS A 238 -3.34 -17.50 -34.97
C HIS A 238 -3.50 -17.94 -36.44
N GLY A 239 -2.51 -17.66 -37.25
CA GLY A 239 -2.64 -17.72 -38.71
C GLY A 239 -3.69 -16.74 -39.20
N GLU A 240 -4.70 -17.22 -39.94
CA GLU A 240 -5.81 -16.38 -40.46
C GLU A 240 -7.03 -16.31 -39.52
N GLN A 241 -6.99 -17.04 -38.38
CA GLN A 241 -8.13 -17.11 -37.47
C GLN A 241 -8.03 -16.04 -36.36
N ASP A 242 -9.14 -15.34 -36.16
CA ASP A 242 -9.32 -14.45 -35.01
C ASP A 242 -9.85 -15.26 -33.82
N LEU A 243 -9.12 -15.20 -32.71
CA LEU A 243 -9.42 -15.91 -31.45
C LEU A 243 -9.51 -14.91 -30.31
N VAL A 244 -10.24 -15.25 -29.26
CA VAL A 244 -10.28 -14.43 -28.03
C VAL A 244 -9.34 -15.02 -27.02
N TYR A 245 -8.37 -14.23 -26.55
CA TYR A 245 -7.43 -14.62 -25.51
C TYR A 245 -8.11 -14.65 -24.16
N ILE A 246 -7.90 -15.75 -23.40
CA ILE A 246 -8.52 -15.93 -22.09
C ILE A 246 -7.48 -15.84 -20.96
N GLY A 247 -6.31 -16.42 -21.15
CA GLY A 247 -5.25 -16.47 -20.16
C GLY A 247 -4.19 -17.50 -20.52
N GLU A 248 -3.46 -17.96 -19.52
CA GLU A 248 -2.48 -19.03 -19.66
C GLU A 248 -2.87 -20.22 -18.76
N ASP A 249 -2.53 -21.42 -19.21
CA ASP A 249 -2.67 -22.63 -18.41
C ASP A 249 -1.42 -22.87 -17.52
N LYS A 250 -1.47 -23.88 -16.65
CA LYS A 250 -0.35 -24.29 -15.77
C LYS A 250 0.93 -24.67 -16.54
N THR A 251 0.82 -24.94 -17.85
CA THR A 251 1.95 -25.30 -18.73
C THR A 251 2.45 -24.12 -19.56
N GLN A 252 2.04 -22.89 -19.22
CA GLN A 252 2.36 -21.65 -19.94
C GLN A 252 1.91 -21.66 -21.42
N LYS A 253 0.86 -22.39 -21.74
CA LYS A 253 0.23 -22.33 -23.05
C LYS A 253 -0.88 -21.29 -23.01
N HIS A 254 -1.03 -20.56 -24.12
CA HIS A 254 -2.11 -19.61 -24.28
C HIS A 254 -3.46 -20.31 -24.43
N LEU A 255 -4.38 -20.00 -23.52
CA LEU A 255 -5.78 -20.44 -23.62
C LEU A 255 -6.56 -19.40 -24.42
N VAL A 256 -7.12 -19.84 -25.53
CA VAL A 256 -7.93 -19.00 -26.41
C VAL A 256 -9.23 -19.68 -26.76
N ILE A 257 -10.23 -18.91 -27.15
CA ILE A 257 -11.51 -19.44 -27.61
C ILE A 257 -11.84 -18.91 -29.01
N SER A 258 -12.48 -19.74 -29.80
CA SER A 258 -13.21 -19.33 -30.99
C SER A 258 -14.71 -19.34 -30.71
N ILE A 259 -15.41 -18.36 -31.25
CA ILE A 259 -16.88 -18.24 -31.15
C ILE A 259 -17.41 -18.42 -32.57
N ASP A 260 -18.13 -19.51 -32.81
CA ASP A 260 -18.72 -19.76 -34.11
C ASP A 260 -19.99 -18.93 -34.35
N THR A 261 -20.56 -19.05 -35.55
CA THR A 261 -21.79 -18.35 -35.95
C THR A 261 -23.01 -18.73 -35.10
N GLU A 262 -22.98 -19.91 -34.47
CA GLU A 262 -24.03 -20.41 -33.56
C GLU A 262 -23.77 -20.00 -32.08
N GLN A 263 -22.81 -19.12 -31.84
CA GLN A 263 -22.34 -18.71 -30.48
C GLN A 263 -21.80 -19.84 -29.61
N LYS A 264 -21.40 -20.97 -30.23
CA LYS A 264 -20.73 -22.04 -29.51
C LYS A 264 -19.28 -21.69 -29.25
N ILE A 265 -18.84 -21.88 -28.01
CA ILE A 265 -17.48 -21.59 -27.56
C ILE A 265 -16.64 -22.86 -27.72
N ARG A 266 -15.53 -22.76 -28.48
CA ARG A 266 -14.53 -23.83 -28.59
C ARG A 266 -13.24 -23.37 -27.97
N TRP A 267 -12.68 -24.20 -27.08
CA TRP A 267 -11.42 -23.92 -26.40
C TRP A 267 -10.23 -24.47 -27.22
N HIS A 268 -9.17 -23.69 -27.26
CA HIS A 268 -7.89 -24.09 -27.85
C HIS A 268 -6.75 -23.75 -26.88
N SER A 269 -5.78 -24.65 -26.78
CA SER A 269 -4.54 -24.44 -26.03
C SER A 269 -3.38 -24.37 -27.01
N ILE A 270 -2.76 -23.20 -27.14
CA ILE A 270 -1.78 -22.91 -28.19
C ILE A 270 -0.42 -22.62 -27.53
N LYS A 271 0.63 -23.32 -27.97
CA LYS A 271 2.00 -23.09 -27.54
C LYS A 271 2.76 -22.14 -28.47
N ALA A 272 2.25 -21.93 -29.67
CA ALA A 272 2.85 -21.06 -30.68
C ALA A 272 2.63 -19.59 -30.36
N GLN A 273 3.46 -18.73 -30.94
CA GLN A 273 3.33 -17.28 -30.84
C GLN A 273 1.97 -16.83 -31.41
N LEU A 274 1.29 -15.98 -30.64
CA LEU A 274 0.07 -15.32 -31.05
C LEU A 274 0.38 -13.89 -31.50
N ASP A 275 -0.31 -13.40 -32.52
CA ASP A 275 -0.17 -12.04 -32.98
C ASP A 275 -1.30 -11.16 -32.41
N ALA A 276 -0.94 -9.97 -31.93
CA ALA A 276 -1.93 -8.97 -31.51
C ALA A 276 -2.69 -8.46 -32.74
N ASN A 277 -4.02 -8.46 -32.69
CA ASN A 277 -4.80 -7.86 -33.74
C ASN A 277 -4.65 -6.31 -33.69
N ALA A 278 -4.06 -5.72 -34.72
CA ALA A 278 -3.78 -4.29 -34.80
C ALA A 278 -5.06 -3.43 -34.74
N LYS A 279 -6.21 -3.98 -35.12
CA LYS A 279 -7.51 -3.30 -35.08
C LYS A 279 -8.37 -3.82 -33.91
N GLN A 280 -7.82 -3.80 -32.71
CA GLN A 280 -8.59 -4.20 -31.54
C GLN A 280 -9.80 -3.28 -31.37
N ARG A 281 -10.99 -3.87 -31.37
CA ARG A 281 -12.22 -3.20 -30.93
C ARG A 281 -12.71 -3.88 -29.67
N PRO A 282 -13.28 -3.12 -28.71
CA PRO A 282 -13.87 -3.75 -27.54
C PRO A 282 -15.00 -4.67 -27.97
N ILE A 283 -15.17 -5.76 -27.26
CA ILE A 283 -16.31 -6.65 -27.44
C ILE A 283 -17.51 -5.97 -26.78
N ILE A 284 -18.53 -5.63 -27.59
CA ILE A 284 -19.72 -4.92 -27.14
C ILE A 284 -20.81 -5.94 -26.76
N ASP A 285 -21.41 -5.74 -25.57
CA ASP A 285 -22.57 -6.48 -25.03
C ASP A 285 -22.45 -8.02 -24.98
N LYS A 286 -21.25 -8.60 -25.05
CA LYS A 286 -21.06 -10.06 -24.99
C LYS A 286 -20.88 -10.55 -23.53
N ARG A 287 -21.92 -10.40 -22.71
CA ARG A 287 -21.91 -10.91 -21.32
C ARG A 287 -21.81 -12.44 -21.23
N VAL A 288 -22.14 -13.14 -22.29
CA VAL A 288 -21.97 -14.60 -22.41
C VAL A 288 -20.51 -15.02 -22.11
N LEU A 289 -19.54 -14.15 -22.40
CA LEU A 289 -18.14 -14.38 -22.10
C LEU A 289 -17.81 -14.36 -20.59
N PHE A 290 -18.69 -13.81 -19.73
CA PHE A 290 -18.42 -13.77 -18.29
C PHE A 290 -18.24 -15.18 -17.70
N SER A 291 -18.95 -16.19 -18.20
CA SER A 291 -18.82 -17.58 -17.74
C SER A 291 -17.47 -18.20 -18.10
N VAL A 292 -16.84 -17.74 -19.19
CA VAL A 292 -15.59 -18.33 -19.72
C VAL A 292 -14.43 -18.16 -18.72
N TRP A 293 -14.34 -17.00 -18.05
CA TRP A 293 -13.26 -16.72 -17.10
C TRP A 293 -13.42 -17.39 -15.73
N PHE A 294 -14.53 -18.10 -15.51
CA PHE A 294 -14.75 -18.91 -14.29
C PHE A 294 -14.49 -20.40 -14.53
N SER A 295 -13.92 -20.74 -15.68
CA SER A 295 -13.57 -22.12 -16.04
C SER A 295 -12.43 -22.66 -15.15
N GLU A 296 -12.50 -23.94 -14.80
CA GLU A 296 -11.46 -24.66 -14.06
C GLU A 296 -10.14 -24.81 -14.84
N HIS A 297 -10.13 -24.53 -16.15
CA HIS A 297 -8.95 -24.55 -16.99
C HIS A 297 -7.97 -23.42 -16.71
N LEU A 298 -8.44 -22.34 -16.08
CA LEU A 298 -7.62 -21.20 -15.71
C LEU A 298 -6.89 -21.44 -14.38
N VAL A 299 -5.63 -21.01 -14.33
CA VAL A 299 -4.84 -21.06 -13.10
C VAL A 299 -5.47 -20.10 -12.07
N LYS A 300 -5.85 -20.63 -10.91
CA LYS A 300 -6.15 -19.80 -9.75
C LYS A 300 -4.81 -19.38 -9.14
N ASN A 301 -4.58 -18.08 -9.04
CA ASN A 301 -3.44 -17.58 -8.29
C ASN A 301 -3.70 -17.82 -6.81
N GLU A 302 -3.02 -18.81 -6.24
CA GLU A 302 -2.92 -18.95 -4.77
C GLU A 302 -1.74 -18.09 -4.33
N GLU A 303 -1.98 -17.07 -3.48
CA GLU A 303 -0.93 -16.14 -3.21
C GLU A 303 -0.74 -15.44 -1.89
N VAL A 304 0.51 -15.14 -1.68
CA VAL A 304 1.24 -13.97 -1.11
C VAL A 304 1.18 -13.71 0.39
N ASN A 305 0.18 -14.15 1.12
CA ASN A 305 0.19 -14.04 2.60
C ASN A 305 1.08 -15.09 3.30
N GLU A 306 1.53 -16.11 2.58
CA GLU A 306 2.33 -17.20 3.15
C GLU A 306 3.69 -16.71 3.67
N GLN A 307 4.36 -15.80 2.95
CA GLN A 307 5.68 -15.31 3.35
C GLN A 307 5.63 -14.46 4.63
N GLN A 308 4.63 -13.59 4.76
CA GLN A 308 4.45 -12.77 5.97
C GLN A 308 4.06 -13.61 7.17
N GLN A 309 3.15 -14.56 6.99
CA GLN A 309 2.77 -15.52 8.03
C GLN A 309 3.96 -16.39 8.45
N ALA A 310 4.78 -16.83 7.49
CA ALA A 310 6.00 -17.58 7.79
C ALA A 310 6.99 -16.77 8.63
N LEU A 311 7.16 -15.47 8.35
CA LEU A 311 8.01 -14.58 9.16
C LEU A 311 7.47 -14.41 10.58
N LEU A 312 6.17 -14.20 10.77
CA LEU A 312 5.53 -14.10 12.09
C LEU A 312 5.66 -15.41 12.89
N ILE A 313 5.50 -16.56 12.24
CA ILE A 313 5.72 -17.88 12.84
C ILE A 313 7.19 -18.01 13.29
N LEU A 314 8.16 -17.62 12.45
CA LEU A 314 9.58 -17.65 12.81
C LEU A 314 9.90 -16.74 13.99
N ILE A 315 9.36 -15.51 14.03
CA ILE A 315 9.53 -14.60 15.16
C ILE A 315 9.01 -15.26 16.44
N SER A 316 7.85 -15.90 16.39
CA SER A 316 7.28 -16.61 17.55
C SER A 316 8.11 -17.84 17.95
N GLN A 317 8.64 -18.59 16.98
CA GLN A 317 9.48 -19.76 17.23
C GLN A 317 10.83 -19.39 17.86
N VAL A 318 11.45 -18.30 17.43
CA VAL A 318 12.67 -17.78 18.08
C VAL A 318 12.40 -17.44 19.54
N LYS A 319 11.22 -16.90 19.84
CA LYS A 319 10.82 -16.52 21.21
C LYS A 319 10.59 -17.72 22.14
N VAL A 320 9.97 -18.79 21.66
CA VAL A 320 9.54 -19.95 22.49
C VAL A 320 10.70 -20.90 22.84
N GLN A 321 11.88 -20.73 22.24
CA GLN A 321 13.04 -21.57 22.58
C GLN A 321 13.58 -21.22 23.98
N HIS A 322 13.34 -22.09 24.95
CA HIS A 322 13.86 -21.92 26.35
C HIS A 322 15.36 -22.16 26.47
N GLU A 323 15.94 -22.96 25.58
CA GLU A 323 17.39 -23.21 25.51
C GLU A 323 17.90 -22.90 24.10
N TYR A 324 18.68 -21.84 23.98
CA TYR A 324 19.31 -21.48 22.72
C TYR A 324 20.60 -22.30 22.56
N SER A 325 20.65 -23.04 21.46
CA SER A 325 21.89 -23.64 20.97
C SER A 325 22.12 -23.22 19.51
N TYR A 326 23.37 -23.12 19.09
CA TYR A 326 23.71 -22.83 17.69
C TYR A 326 23.03 -23.79 16.75
N THR A 327 22.97 -25.09 17.12
CA THR A 327 22.35 -26.13 16.30
C THR A 327 20.84 -25.92 16.13
N ALA A 328 20.15 -25.52 17.20
CA ALA A 328 18.70 -25.24 17.16
C ALA A 328 18.40 -24.01 16.29
N LEU A 329 19.16 -22.92 16.45
CA LEU A 329 19.00 -21.70 15.66
C LEU A 329 19.33 -21.92 14.17
N ILE A 330 20.40 -22.70 13.88
CA ILE A 330 20.75 -23.06 12.50
C ILE A 330 19.63 -23.89 11.86
N LYS A 331 19.08 -24.88 12.56
CA LYS A 331 17.98 -25.71 12.08
C LYS A 331 16.72 -24.88 11.80
N LEU A 332 16.43 -23.89 12.63
CA LEU A 332 15.29 -22.99 12.48
C LEU A 332 15.41 -22.14 11.21
N LEU A 333 16.61 -21.63 10.92
CA LEU A 333 16.85 -20.66 9.86
C LEU A 333 17.37 -21.29 8.54
N GLN A 334 17.75 -22.56 8.50
CA GLN A 334 18.46 -23.20 7.37
C GLN A 334 17.76 -23.03 6.02
N ASN A 335 16.41 -22.92 6.00
CA ASN A 335 15.62 -22.78 4.77
C ASN A 335 15.29 -21.32 4.43
N GLN A 336 15.82 -20.34 5.19
CA GLN A 336 15.50 -18.91 5.09
C GLN A 336 16.68 -18.14 4.49
N THR A 337 16.95 -18.34 3.19
CA THR A 337 18.12 -17.76 2.51
C THR A 337 18.23 -16.25 2.70
N GLN A 338 17.12 -15.50 2.50
CA GLN A 338 17.12 -14.05 2.65
C GLN A 338 17.39 -13.61 4.10
N THR A 339 16.83 -14.34 5.08
CA THR A 339 17.09 -14.07 6.51
C THR A 339 18.55 -14.30 6.85
N ILE A 340 19.15 -15.37 6.34
CA ILE A 340 20.57 -15.67 6.54
C ILE A 340 21.45 -14.58 5.94
N GLU A 341 21.19 -14.14 4.71
CA GLU A 341 21.92 -13.05 4.07
C GLU A 341 21.85 -11.76 4.87
N ASN A 342 20.65 -11.37 5.30
CA ASN A 342 20.44 -10.18 6.10
C ASN A 342 21.12 -10.29 7.48
N LEU A 343 21.07 -11.46 8.11
CA LEU A 343 21.78 -11.71 9.38
C LEU A 343 23.29 -11.57 9.20
N CYS A 344 23.86 -12.15 8.14
CA CYS A 344 25.29 -12.00 7.83
C CYS A 344 25.70 -10.51 7.68
N GLN A 345 24.83 -9.67 7.16
CA GLN A 345 25.07 -8.23 7.09
C GLN A 345 24.92 -7.50 8.43
N SER A 346 23.92 -7.90 9.22
CA SER A 346 23.59 -7.24 10.49
C SER A 346 24.64 -7.47 11.59
N VAL A 347 25.47 -8.52 11.46
CA VAL A 347 26.53 -8.81 12.45
C VAL A 347 27.83 -8.03 12.24
N LYS A 348 27.94 -7.19 11.22
CA LYS A 348 29.12 -6.35 10.98
C LYS A 348 29.61 -5.57 12.21
N PRO A 349 28.75 -4.90 12.99
CA PRO A 349 29.19 -4.13 14.17
C PRO A 349 29.85 -4.97 15.25
N TYR A 350 29.62 -6.30 15.25
CA TYR A 350 30.22 -7.24 16.20
C TYR A 350 31.60 -7.73 15.78
N ASN A 351 32.07 -7.32 14.60
CA ASN A 351 33.40 -7.62 14.10
C ASN A 351 34.27 -6.37 14.13
N LYS A 352 35.49 -6.46 14.70
CA LYS A 352 36.47 -5.36 14.75
C LYS A 352 36.82 -4.83 13.35
N GLU A 353 36.78 -5.69 12.34
CA GLU A 353 37.07 -5.33 10.96
C GLU A 353 35.84 -4.83 10.20
N ASN A 354 34.67 -4.79 10.85
CA ASN A 354 33.39 -4.38 10.25
C ASN A 354 33.01 -5.17 8.98
N LEU A 355 33.40 -6.47 8.93
CA LEU A 355 33.12 -7.36 7.83
C LEU A 355 31.84 -8.17 8.10
N PRO A 356 31.07 -8.55 7.05
CA PRO A 356 29.90 -9.41 7.21
C PRO A 356 30.29 -10.82 7.67
N GLY A 357 29.34 -11.52 8.27
CA GLY A 357 29.48 -12.94 8.56
C GLY A 357 29.62 -13.76 7.29
N LYS A 358 30.46 -14.78 7.29
CA LYS A 358 30.67 -15.67 6.14
C LYS A 358 29.47 -16.59 5.85
N ASP A 359 28.87 -17.07 6.90
CA ASP A 359 27.71 -17.96 6.89
C ASP A 359 26.89 -17.78 8.19
N LEU A 360 25.79 -18.50 8.30
CA LEU A 360 24.89 -18.44 9.45
C LEU A 360 25.62 -18.80 10.77
N ARG A 361 26.39 -19.89 10.77
CA ARG A 361 27.10 -20.35 11.97
C ARG A 361 28.14 -19.33 12.43
N HIS A 362 28.93 -18.82 11.49
CA HIS A 362 29.92 -17.79 11.78
C HIS A 362 29.26 -16.51 12.34
N SER A 363 28.16 -16.10 11.73
CA SER A 363 27.39 -14.92 12.18
C SER A 363 26.88 -15.08 13.61
N LEU A 364 26.29 -16.24 13.94
CA LEU A 364 25.81 -16.52 15.28
C LEU A 364 26.96 -16.59 16.31
N CYS A 365 28.13 -17.15 15.92
CA CYS A 365 29.31 -17.16 16.78
C CYS A 365 29.87 -15.76 17.04
N MET A 366 29.81 -14.83 16.05
CA MET A 366 30.26 -13.45 16.22
C MET A 366 29.44 -12.69 17.27
N VAL A 367 28.14 -12.96 17.31
CA VAL A 367 27.19 -12.28 18.19
C VAL A 367 27.13 -12.88 19.58
N GLY A 368 27.39 -14.19 19.70
CA GLY A 368 27.18 -14.96 20.91
C GLY A 368 25.72 -15.39 21.11
N LEU A 369 25.51 -16.47 21.87
CA LEU A 369 24.18 -17.05 22.08
C LEU A 369 23.22 -16.12 22.82
N ASP A 370 23.71 -15.28 23.71
CA ASP A 370 22.88 -14.39 24.52
C ASP A 370 22.21 -13.30 23.67
N ASN A 371 22.89 -12.80 22.63
CA ASN A 371 22.40 -11.74 21.75
C ASN A 371 21.77 -12.27 20.45
N ALA A 372 22.07 -13.53 20.08
CA ALA A 372 21.60 -14.10 18.81
C ALA A 372 20.08 -14.04 18.63
N PRO A 373 19.23 -14.35 19.63
CA PRO A 373 17.78 -14.25 19.49
C PRO A 373 17.30 -12.82 19.16
N ALA A 374 17.84 -11.81 19.83
CA ALA A 374 17.45 -10.42 19.63
C ALA A 374 17.80 -9.94 18.21
N ILE A 375 18.98 -10.30 17.71
CA ILE A 375 19.41 -9.95 16.35
C ILE A 375 18.60 -10.69 15.29
N ILE A 376 18.31 -11.98 15.49
CA ILE A 376 17.45 -12.74 14.59
C ILE A 376 16.06 -12.10 14.54
N GLN A 377 15.46 -11.80 15.68
CA GLN A 377 14.15 -11.12 15.74
C GLN A 377 14.20 -9.75 15.05
N HIS A 378 15.25 -8.97 15.26
CA HIS A 378 15.46 -7.69 14.58
C HIS A 378 15.45 -7.86 13.06
N VAL A 379 16.23 -8.80 12.52
CA VAL A 379 16.30 -9.09 11.08
C VAL A 379 14.94 -9.55 10.55
N LEU A 380 14.23 -10.40 11.27
CA LEU A 380 12.90 -10.88 10.88
C LEU A 380 11.86 -9.75 10.88
N PHE A 381 11.86 -8.88 11.88
CA PHE A 381 10.98 -7.71 11.91
C PHE A 381 11.32 -6.71 10.80
N GLU A 382 12.59 -6.47 10.52
CA GLU A 382 12.99 -5.61 9.41
C GLU A 382 12.49 -6.18 8.07
N GLN A 383 12.60 -7.49 7.87
CA GLN A 383 12.02 -8.16 6.72
C GLN A 383 10.49 -8.04 6.67
N LEU A 384 9.81 -8.24 7.80
CA LEU A 384 8.36 -8.11 7.89
C LEU A 384 7.91 -6.70 7.50
N VAL A 385 8.53 -5.66 8.07
CA VAL A 385 8.26 -4.25 7.73
C VAL A 385 8.58 -3.96 6.26
N THR A 386 9.63 -4.56 5.68
CA THR A 386 9.99 -4.35 4.27
C THR A 386 9.15 -5.15 3.30
N SER A 387 8.60 -6.29 3.70
CA SER A 387 7.71 -7.12 2.89
C SER A 387 6.35 -6.47 2.66
N HIS A 388 5.87 -5.69 3.61
CA HIS A 388 4.64 -4.90 3.46
C HIS A 388 4.88 -3.74 2.50
N LYS A 389 4.03 -3.64 1.49
CA LYS A 389 4.11 -2.56 0.50
C LYS A 389 2.98 -1.56 0.71
N HIS A 390 3.37 -0.32 1.00
CA HIS A 390 2.43 0.77 1.25
C HIS A 390 2.87 2.02 0.47
N PRO A 391 1.95 2.88 -0.04
CA PRO A 391 2.30 4.12 -0.73
C PRO A 391 3.21 5.07 0.05
N LEU A 392 3.16 5.02 1.39
CA LEU A 392 4.00 5.81 2.29
C LEU A 392 5.23 5.04 2.83
N GLN A 393 5.49 3.81 2.36
CA GLN A 393 6.55 2.93 2.86
C GLN A 393 7.91 3.64 2.96
N ARG A 394 8.30 4.42 1.94
CA ARG A 394 9.55 5.16 1.95
C ARG A 394 9.65 6.13 3.13
N HIS A 395 8.56 6.84 3.45
CA HIS A 395 8.53 7.76 4.59
C HIS A 395 8.59 7.00 5.91
N ILE A 396 7.88 5.89 6.02
CA ILE A 396 7.89 5.03 7.20
C ILE A 396 9.31 4.51 7.46
N HIS A 397 9.98 3.97 6.43
CA HIS A 397 11.35 3.49 6.54
C HIS A 397 12.36 4.58 6.91
N CYS A 398 12.26 5.76 6.28
CA CYS A 398 13.14 6.88 6.63
C CYS A 398 12.98 7.28 8.10
N ARG A 399 11.75 7.34 8.61
CA ARG A 399 11.49 7.68 10.02
C ARG A 399 11.90 6.57 10.97
N LEU A 400 11.64 5.31 10.63
CA LEU A 400 12.10 4.16 11.40
C LEU A 400 13.62 4.19 11.55
N ARG A 401 14.37 4.31 10.44
CA ARG A 401 15.83 4.44 10.49
C ARG A 401 16.30 5.63 11.31
N GLY A 402 15.62 6.77 11.19
CA GLY A 402 15.93 7.94 12.02
C GLY A 402 15.75 7.69 13.49
N ILE A 403 14.65 7.04 13.92
CA ILE A 403 14.42 6.68 15.32
C ILE A 403 15.47 5.68 15.82
N ILE A 404 15.82 4.68 15.02
CA ILE A 404 16.87 3.71 15.35
C ILE A 404 18.23 4.40 15.50
N ASN A 405 18.58 5.35 14.63
CA ASN A 405 19.81 6.13 14.76
C ASN A 405 19.80 7.05 16.01
N ILE A 406 18.64 7.61 16.35
CA ILE A 406 18.47 8.40 17.59
C ILE A 406 18.68 7.49 18.81
N LEU A 407 18.09 6.29 18.83
CA LEU A 407 18.31 5.30 19.88
C LEU A 407 19.79 4.93 20.01
N ALA A 408 20.46 4.62 18.90
CA ALA A 408 21.89 4.30 18.88
C ALA A 408 22.74 5.47 19.41
N LEU A 409 22.35 6.71 19.09
CA LEU A 409 23.04 7.89 19.61
C LEU A 409 22.88 8.04 21.11
N PHE A 410 21.68 7.82 21.67
CA PHE A 410 21.46 7.88 23.12
C PHE A 410 22.44 6.97 23.88
N PHE A 411 22.69 5.75 23.37
CA PHE A 411 23.55 4.74 24.00
C PHE A 411 25.02 4.80 23.59
N ARG A 412 25.45 5.82 22.83
CA ARG A 412 26.83 5.91 22.33
C ARG A 412 27.91 5.91 23.40
N HIS A 413 27.60 6.41 24.59
CA HIS A 413 28.52 6.46 25.73
C HIS A 413 28.32 5.31 26.72
N ASN A 414 27.32 4.48 26.51
CA ASN A 414 27.00 3.36 27.35
C ASN A 414 27.40 2.06 26.63
N ASN A 415 28.42 1.37 27.11
CA ASN A 415 28.95 0.14 26.51
C ASN A 415 28.04 -1.09 26.71
N GLU A 416 26.87 -0.94 27.29
CA GLU A 416 25.94 -2.03 27.49
C GLU A 416 25.25 -2.44 26.18
N GLN A 417 25.43 -3.71 25.84
CA GLN A 417 24.97 -4.37 24.61
C GLN A 417 23.44 -4.61 24.56
N GLN A 418 22.62 -3.62 24.88
CA GLN A 418 21.16 -3.77 24.92
C GLN A 418 20.43 -3.10 23.73
N PHE A 419 21.18 -2.59 22.77
CA PHE A 419 20.61 -1.81 21.65
C PHE A 419 19.59 -2.60 20.83
N GLU A 420 19.88 -3.86 20.52
CA GLU A 420 18.99 -4.70 19.71
C GLU A 420 17.67 -4.96 20.43
N GLN A 421 17.72 -5.26 21.72
CA GLN A 421 16.51 -5.46 22.53
C GLN A 421 15.66 -4.18 22.62
N LEU A 422 16.32 -3.02 22.68
CA LEU A 422 15.66 -1.73 22.70
C LEU A 422 15.01 -1.37 21.36
N ALA A 423 15.60 -1.76 20.24
CA ALA A 423 15.06 -1.49 18.91
C ALA A 423 13.83 -2.34 18.57
N LEU A 424 13.73 -3.57 19.12
CA LEU A 424 12.65 -4.50 18.82
C LEU A 424 11.23 -3.94 19.02
N PRO A 425 10.90 -3.25 20.14
CA PRO A 425 9.57 -2.68 20.33
C PRO A 425 9.17 -1.67 19.25
N VAL A 426 10.13 -0.91 18.70
CA VAL A 426 9.84 0.04 17.61
C VAL A 426 9.51 -0.70 16.31
N TYR A 427 10.26 -1.74 15.96
CA TYR A 427 9.98 -2.57 14.79
C TYR A 427 8.62 -3.26 14.91
N ALA A 428 8.32 -3.86 16.05
CA ALA A 428 7.03 -4.50 16.30
C ALA A 428 5.88 -3.48 16.25
N TYR A 429 6.08 -2.28 16.80
CA TYR A 429 5.13 -1.18 16.73
C TYR A 429 4.82 -0.79 15.29
N ILE A 430 5.85 -0.64 14.46
CA ILE A 430 5.68 -0.29 13.04
C ILE A 430 5.01 -1.42 12.26
N SER A 431 5.37 -2.67 12.56
CA SER A 431 4.70 -3.84 11.97
C SER A 431 3.20 -3.81 12.28
N TYR A 432 2.82 -3.53 13.54
CA TYR A 432 1.42 -3.36 13.93
C TYR A 432 0.73 -2.24 13.14
N LEU A 433 1.36 -1.06 13.00
CA LEU A 433 0.77 0.05 12.26
C LEU A 433 0.51 -0.31 10.78
N ILE A 434 1.44 -0.99 10.14
CA ILE A 434 1.31 -1.38 8.74
C ILE A 434 0.24 -2.45 8.58
N GLU A 435 0.14 -3.40 9.50
CA GLU A 435 -0.79 -4.52 9.42
C GLU A 435 -2.23 -4.13 9.81
N HIS A 436 -2.39 -3.35 10.88
CA HIS A 436 -3.71 -3.05 11.47
C HIS A 436 -4.23 -1.64 11.20
N ALA A 437 -3.35 -0.68 10.92
CA ALA A 437 -3.69 0.72 10.69
C ALA A 437 -3.25 1.25 9.32
N SER A 438 -3.06 0.38 8.33
CA SER A 438 -2.57 0.76 7.00
C SER A 438 -3.44 1.79 6.29
N THR A 439 -4.75 1.77 6.50
CA THR A 439 -5.70 2.73 5.93
C THR A 439 -5.70 4.08 6.65
N ASP A 440 -5.25 4.13 7.90
CA ASP A 440 -5.18 5.33 8.73
C ASP A 440 -3.87 6.09 8.54
N LEU A 441 -2.86 5.44 7.92
CA LEU A 441 -1.60 6.06 7.53
C LEU A 441 -1.84 7.21 6.57
N SER A 442 -1.59 8.44 7.01
CA SER A 442 -1.90 9.64 6.25
C SER A 442 -0.70 10.55 6.08
N ARG A 443 -0.44 10.96 4.83
CA ARG A 443 0.56 11.99 4.54
C ARG A 443 0.25 13.31 5.23
N LYS A 444 -1.04 13.67 5.36
CA LYS A 444 -1.46 14.88 6.05
C LYS A 444 -1.03 14.83 7.52
N THR A 445 -1.18 13.69 8.18
CA THR A 445 -0.74 13.50 9.57
C THR A 445 0.78 13.53 9.67
N LEU A 446 1.52 12.89 8.73
CA LEU A 446 2.98 12.94 8.68
C LEU A 446 3.55 14.37 8.67
N HIS A 447 2.83 15.33 8.08
CA HIS A 447 3.25 16.73 7.96
C HIS A 447 2.42 17.69 8.85
N SER A 448 1.46 17.19 9.63
CA SER A 448 0.70 18.02 10.55
C SER A 448 1.50 18.26 11.82
N LYS A 449 1.28 19.42 12.42
CA LYS A 449 1.80 19.67 13.77
C LYS A 449 1.05 18.80 14.76
N GLU A 450 1.77 18.07 15.58
CA GLU A 450 1.16 17.46 16.75
C GLU A 450 0.65 18.58 17.68
N PRO A 451 -0.53 18.41 18.30
CA PRO A 451 -1.00 19.37 19.28
C PRO A 451 0.06 19.54 20.37
N ASN A 452 0.52 20.75 20.55
CA ASN A 452 1.54 21.07 21.57
C ASN A 452 0.88 20.98 22.97
N ASN A 453 0.82 19.76 23.48
CA ASN A 453 0.30 19.47 24.81
C ASN A 453 1.50 19.21 25.73
N ASP A 454 1.33 19.51 27.03
CA ASP A 454 2.28 19.10 28.09
C ASP A 454 2.49 17.57 28.21
N LYS A 455 2.08 16.81 27.21
CA LYS A 455 2.18 15.35 27.12
C LYS A 455 3.34 14.93 26.25
N SER A 456 3.74 13.67 26.38
CA SER A 456 4.68 13.06 25.43
C SER A 456 4.04 12.93 24.05
N PRO A 457 4.76 13.21 22.95
CA PRO A 457 4.30 12.89 21.60
C PRO A 457 3.96 11.42 21.43
N LEU A 458 2.98 11.10 20.57
CA LEU A 458 2.65 9.73 20.23
C LEU A 458 3.55 9.22 19.09
N LEU A 459 4.08 8.01 19.25
CA LEU A 459 4.88 7.40 18.19
C LEU A 459 4.04 7.17 16.92
N SER A 460 2.77 6.78 17.06
CA SER A 460 1.83 6.62 15.95
C SER A 460 1.71 7.89 15.09
N TRP A 461 1.70 9.04 15.71
CA TRP A 461 1.64 10.32 15.00
C TRP A 461 2.88 10.58 14.13
N LEU A 462 4.05 10.23 14.63
CA LEU A 462 5.30 10.30 13.85
C LEU A 462 5.25 9.44 12.59
N PHE A 463 4.49 8.34 12.61
CA PHE A 463 4.30 7.46 11.47
C PHE A 463 3.03 7.74 10.65
N GLY A 464 2.28 8.79 10.98
CA GLY A 464 1.15 9.26 10.19
C GLY A 464 -0.21 8.70 10.59
N VAL A 465 -0.34 8.11 11.78
CA VAL A 465 -1.59 7.61 12.35
C VAL A 465 -2.02 8.51 13.50
N ARG A 466 -3.26 9.06 13.42
CA ARG A 466 -3.78 9.99 14.44
C ARG A 466 -4.42 9.30 15.63
N GLN A 467 -5.17 8.27 15.33
CA GLN A 467 -5.93 7.52 16.31
C GLN A 467 -5.50 6.08 16.23
N LEU A 468 -5.09 5.55 17.34
CA LEU A 468 -4.69 4.18 17.51
C LEU A 468 -5.42 3.64 18.74
N ASP A 469 -5.95 2.43 18.64
CA ASP A 469 -6.50 1.73 19.78
C ASP A 469 -5.36 1.25 20.68
N PRO A 470 -5.19 1.83 21.89
CA PRO A 470 -4.07 1.50 22.76
C PRO A 470 -4.15 0.08 23.31
N ASP A 471 -5.35 -0.47 23.47
CA ASP A 471 -5.54 -1.81 24.03
C ASP A 471 -5.14 -2.88 23.02
N SER A 472 -5.55 -2.76 21.76
CA SER A 472 -5.15 -3.67 20.68
C SER A 472 -3.65 -3.61 20.42
N LEU A 473 -3.05 -2.42 20.41
CA LEU A 473 -1.58 -2.26 20.31
C LEU A 473 -0.86 -2.96 21.47
N SER A 474 -1.32 -2.72 22.71
CA SER A 474 -0.74 -3.31 23.91
C SER A 474 -0.80 -4.83 23.84
N GLN A 475 -1.95 -5.39 23.49
CA GLN A 475 -2.14 -6.83 23.33
C GLN A 475 -1.18 -7.42 22.28
N TYR A 476 -1.06 -6.75 21.11
CA TYR A 476 -0.15 -7.21 20.05
C TYR A 476 1.30 -7.21 20.53
N LEU A 477 1.80 -6.07 21.04
CA LEU A 477 3.19 -5.93 21.46
C LEU A 477 3.56 -6.92 22.57
N LEU A 478 2.70 -7.10 23.57
CA LEU A 478 2.92 -8.06 24.66
C LEU A 478 2.82 -9.51 24.17
N THR A 479 2.01 -9.80 23.16
CA THR A 479 1.97 -11.14 22.57
C THR A 479 3.25 -11.45 21.80
N VAL A 480 3.76 -10.50 21.03
CA VAL A 480 4.92 -10.71 20.16
C VAL A 480 6.24 -10.58 20.93
N LEU A 481 6.33 -9.68 21.93
CA LEU A 481 7.54 -9.33 22.68
C LEU A 481 7.34 -9.39 24.21
N SER A 482 6.66 -10.42 24.75
CA SER A 482 6.33 -10.50 26.18
C SER A 482 7.56 -10.40 27.10
N ASP A 483 8.70 -10.92 26.67
CA ASP A 483 9.90 -11.05 27.51
C ASP A 483 10.89 -9.89 27.30
N ASN A 484 10.54 -8.94 26.41
CA ASN A 484 11.37 -7.76 26.18
C ASN A 484 11.06 -6.68 27.24
N PRO A 485 12.01 -6.29 28.09
CA PRO A 485 11.79 -5.34 29.19
C PRO A 485 11.43 -3.93 28.70
N TRP A 486 11.79 -3.59 27.47
CA TRP A 486 11.54 -2.28 26.87
C TRP A 486 10.14 -2.12 26.26
N THR A 487 9.42 -3.25 26.06
CA THR A 487 8.06 -3.22 25.51
C THR A 487 7.09 -2.53 26.45
N GLN A 488 7.09 -2.91 27.74
CA GLN A 488 6.21 -2.27 28.73
C GLN A 488 6.57 -0.79 28.92
N ALA A 489 7.86 -0.46 28.91
CA ALA A 489 8.34 0.91 29.02
C ALA A 489 7.86 1.79 27.85
N LEU A 490 7.84 1.25 26.61
CA LEU A 490 7.29 1.94 25.45
C LEU A 490 5.78 2.17 25.60
N LEU A 491 5.02 1.16 26.02
CA LEU A 491 3.58 1.28 26.24
C LEU A 491 3.26 2.30 27.34
N ASP A 492 4.01 2.33 28.44
CA ASP A 492 3.84 3.33 29.50
C ASP A 492 4.12 4.74 28.99
N ALA A 493 5.11 4.91 28.10
CA ALA A 493 5.41 6.17 27.45
C ALA A 493 4.32 6.61 26.46
N GLU A 494 3.59 5.68 25.84
CA GLU A 494 2.44 5.96 24.96
C GLU A 494 1.17 6.34 25.75
N GLN A 495 0.96 5.77 26.94
CA GLN A 495 -0.25 6.01 27.75
C GLN A 495 -0.28 7.36 28.49
N HIS A 496 0.72 8.22 28.35
CA HIS A 496 0.79 9.58 28.93
C HIS A 496 0.68 9.68 30.47
N LYS A 497 1.04 8.65 31.20
CA LYS A 497 0.99 8.68 32.67
C LYS A 497 2.16 9.51 33.23
N LYS A 498 1.93 10.84 33.42
CA LYS A 498 2.97 11.77 33.92
C LYS A 498 3.54 11.43 35.31
N LYS A 499 2.76 10.80 36.19
CA LYS A 499 3.09 10.71 37.63
C LYS A 499 3.93 9.50 38.04
N SER A 500 4.20 8.55 37.14
CA SER A 500 4.87 7.30 37.51
C SER A 500 5.69 6.67 36.37
N LEU A 501 6.38 7.52 35.59
CA LEU A 501 7.25 7.01 34.53
C LEU A 501 8.51 6.37 35.14
N SER A 502 8.77 5.10 34.83
CA SER A 502 10.05 4.45 35.06
C SER A 502 11.15 5.12 34.24
N ASP A 503 12.42 4.92 34.62
CA ASP A 503 13.54 5.51 33.87
C ASP A 503 13.59 4.99 32.43
N SER A 504 13.25 3.74 32.19
CA SER A 504 13.10 3.15 30.87
C SER A 504 11.96 3.83 30.07
N ALA A 505 10.85 4.18 30.69
CA ALA A 505 9.77 4.92 30.03
C ALA A 505 10.15 6.38 29.74
N LYS A 506 10.92 7.03 30.64
CA LYS A 506 11.49 8.38 30.39
C LYS A 506 12.41 8.38 29.16
N LEU A 507 13.21 7.32 28.98
CA LEU A 507 14.04 7.15 27.80
C LEU A 507 13.17 7.16 26.51
N TRP A 508 12.08 6.38 26.49
CA TRP A 508 11.18 6.39 25.34
C TRP A 508 10.52 7.75 25.09
N VAL A 509 10.18 8.47 26.16
CA VAL A 509 9.70 9.86 26.04
C VAL A 509 10.78 10.73 25.39
N ALA A 510 12.04 10.67 25.85
CA ALA A 510 13.15 11.44 25.29
C ALA A 510 13.38 11.11 23.80
N VAL A 511 13.37 9.84 23.42
CA VAL A 511 13.48 9.40 22.01
C VAL A 511 12.35 9.98 21.15
N LYS A 512 11.11 9.94 21.63
CA LYS A 512 9.96 10.50 20.93
C LYS A 512 10.05 12.02 20.79
N LEU A 513 10.51 12.72 21.82
CA LEU A 513 10.72 14.18 21.80
C LEU A 513 11.75 14.59 20.75
N ILE A 514 12.93 13.96 20.75
CA ILE A 514 13.97 14.23 19.75
C ILE A 514 13.47 13.88 18.34
N SER A 515 12.83 12.71 18.17
CA SER A 515 12.28 12.32 16.88
C SER A 515 11.23 13.32 16.38
N THR A 516 10.39 13.85 17.29
CA THR A 516 9.40 14.87 16.93
C THR A 516 10.08 16.16 16.49
N GLN A 517 11.12 16.60 17.16
CA GLN A 517 11.87 17.80 16.75
C GLN A 517 12.60 17.63 15.41
N VAL A 518 13.15 16.44 15.14
CA VAL A 518 13.79 16.12 13.85
C VAL A 518 12.80 16.20 12.71
N TYR A 519 11.61 15.62 12.87
CA TYR A 519 10.60 15.56 11.80
C TYR A 519 9.61 16.74 11.78
N GLN A 520 9.57 17.50 12.86
CA GLN A 520 8.76 18.72 13.02
C GLN A 520 9.62 19.85 13.62
N PRO A 521 10.47 20.53 12.83
CA PRO A 521 11.45 21.50 13.33
C PRO A 521 10.86 22.67 14.13
N LYS A 522 9.56 22.93 13.97
CA LYS A 522 8.84 23.97 14.73
C LYS A 522 8.26 23.49 16.07
N TYR A 523 8.52 22.25 16.45
CA TYR A 523 8.07 21.70 17.73
C TYR A 523 8.91 22.25 18.88
N VAL A 524 8.27 22.95 19.81
CA VAL A 524 8.93 23.56 20.97
C VAL A 524 8.64 22.69 22.20
N LEU A 525 9.70 22.27 22.88
CA LEU A 525 9.56 21.46 24.10
C LEU A 525 8.97 22.29 25.26
N SER A 526 8.00 21.72 25.96
CA SER A 526 7.51 22.26 27.23
C SER A 526 8.57 22.15 28.34
N PRO A 527 8.44 22.91 29.45
CA PRO A 527 9.38 22.82 30.56
C PRO A 527 9.55 21.38 31.11
N TRP A 528 8.44 20.65 31.24
CA TRP A 528 8.45 19.25 31.67
C TRP A 528 9.20 18.34 30.69
N GLN A 529 8.97 18.52 29.38
CA GLN A 529 9.65 17.75 28.35
C GLN A 529 11.16 18.00 28.32
N LYS A 530 11.57 19.27 28.50
CA LYS A 530 13.01 19.62 28.64
C LYS A 530 13.63 18.97 29.85
N GLN A 531 12.97 19.01 31.00
CA GLN A 531 13.46 18.39 32.23
C GLN A 531 13.68 16.87 32.07
N ILE A 532 12.73 16.17 31.42
CA ILE A 532 12.92 14.72 31.15
C ILE A 532 14.08 14.49 30.21
N LEU A 533 14.19 15.25 29.11
CA LEU A 533 15.28 15.09 28.17
C LEU A 533 16.64 15.31 28.82
N ASP A 534 16.78 16.38 29.62
CA ASP A 534 18.03 16.69 30.33
C ASP A 534 18.40 15.62 31.35
N SER A 535 17.40 15.09 32.08
CA SER A 535 17.61 13.99 33.04
C SER A 535 18.12 12.72 32.33
N VAL A 536 17.47 12.30 31.26
CA VAL A 536 17.85 11.10 30.49
C VAL A 536 19.23 11.25 29.86
N LEU A 537 19.54 12.39 29.26
CA LEU A 537 20.86 12.63 28.68
C LEU A 537 21.98 12.58 29.72
N LYS A 538 21.73 13.16 30.90
CA LYS A 538 22.67 13.12 32.01
C LYS A 538 22.91 11.69 32.51
N GLU A 539 21.86 10.90 32.69
CA GLU A 539 21.94 9.49 33.11
C GLU A 539 22.74 8.63 32.11
N LEU A 540 22.63 8.94 30.81
CA LEU A 540 23.35 8.26 29.73
C LEU A 540 24.76 8.81 29.46
N GLY A 541 25.27 9.69 30.35
CA GLY A 541 26.63 10.21 30.29
C GLY A 541 26.90 11.30 29.26
N TRP A 542 25.84 11.93 28.74
CA TRP A 542 26.00 13.07 27.82
C TRP A 542 26.43 14.33 28.58
N PRO A 543 27.48 15.04 28.12
CA PRO A 543 27.95 16.25 28.77
C PRO A 543 26.95 17.40 28.83
N SER A 544 26.16 17.52 27.75
CA SER A 544 25.08 18.53 27.63
C SER A 544 24.11 18.18 26.51
N THR A 545 22.92 18.73 26.60
CA THR A 545 21.91 18.66 25.53
C THR A 545 22.43 19.25 24.21
N ALA A 546 23.21 20.35 24.26
CA ALA A 546 23.81 20.96 23.08
C ALA A 546 24.82 20.02 22.38
N ASN A 547 25.61 19.27 23.16
CA ASN A 547 26.54 18.28 22.62
C ASN A 547 25.79 17.15 21.91
N PHE A 548 24.69 16.66 22.49
CA PHE A 548 23.83 15.66 21.87
C PHE A 548 23.26 16.15 20.53
N TYR A 549 22.74 17.37 20.45
CA TYR A 549 22.21 17.95 19.20
C TYR A 549 23.28 18.15 18.13
N SER A 550 24.50 18.51 18.52
CA SER A 550 25.64 18.62 17.60
C SER A 550 25.95 17.26 16.95
N GLN A 551 25.93 16.18 17.72
CA GLN A 551 26.13 14.83 17.21
C GLN A 551 24.94 14.34 16.37
N LEU A 552 23.71 14.71 16.72
CA LEU A 552 22.51 14.44 15.93
C LEU A 552 22.62 15.09 14.54
N THR A 553 23.12 16.33 14.48
CA THR A 553 23.37 17.03 13.22
C THR A 553 24.44 16.35 12.37
N SER A 554 25.48 15.80 12.99
CA SER A 554 26.55 15.06 12.25
C SER A 554 26.03 13.77 11.61
N LEU A 555 24.92 13.20 12.12
CA LEU A 555 24.23 12.05 11.52
C LEU A 555 23.26 12.44 10.39
N GLY A 556 23.21 13.71 9.99
CA GLY A 556 22.26 14.22 9.00
C GLY A 556 20.81 14.33 9.52
N LEU A 557 20.61 14.19 10.82
CA LEU A 557 19.33 14.33 11.50
C LEU A 557 19.27 15.73 12.13
N SER A 558 19.40 16.80 11.33
CA SER A 558 19.40 18.15 11.85
C SER A 558 18.01 18.64 12.21
N ASN A 559 17.88 19.23 13.40
CA ASN A 559 16.90 20.30 13.60
C ASN A 559 17.37 21.48 12.76
N SER A 560 16.70 21.79 11.66
CA SER A 560 16.81 23.10 11.05
C SER A 560 16.12 24.11 11.99
N VAL A 561 16.84 24.55 13.00
CA VAL A 561 16.47 25.71 13.82
C VAL A 561 16.64 26.96 12.99
#